data_155a8425055c0cb08b3f2a9e8e1c496f
#
_entry.id   155a8425055c0cb08b3f2a9e8e1c496f
#
_cell.length_a   1.000
_cell.length_b   1.000
_cell.length_c   1.000
_cell.angle_alpha   90.00
_cell.angle_beta   90.00
_cell.angle_gamma   90.00
#
_symmetry.space_group_name_H-M   'P 1'
#
loop_
_entity.id
_entity.type
_entity.pdbx_description
1 polymer ?
#
loop_
_entity_poly.entity_id
_entity_poly.type
_entity_poly.pdbx_seq_one_letter_code
_entity_poly.pdbx_strand_id
1 'polypeptide(L)'
;MDRLWSFLKNEYRIFITLLYVCLIFGGVFLFANLDMQYFILSLELILFCMFVFLIIEWISYVKREKMSEEIERLQIENNTLRNKIIDERKDLEEYFLLWIHQIKTPITVCNLILDKSGADKRLKEQIFYIEEYTNMAMNYLKLKDRSTDMDIYEVDLDEVLNSVIKKYSLIFIEKKIKLEYIKTGERVVSDAKWLSILLEQIISNALKYTKHGSISIFYDKELSKLSIKDTGIGIPSKDIKKIFDRGYSGFNGRINEKSSGLGLYMVGKTAEILNIEIGVKSELNAGSEFSFIFKNR
;
A
#
# COMPACT_ATOMS: atom_id res chain seq x y z
N MET A 1 -31.11 -3.57 -32.08
CA MET A 1 -32.25 -4.47 -32.37
C MET A 1 -32.61 -5.35 -31.16
N ASP A 2 -31.61 -5.84 -30.42
CA ASP A 2 -31.80 -6.76 -29.27
C ASP A 2 -32.61 -6.20 -28.11
N ARG A 3 -32.44 -4.89 -27.78
CA ARG A 3 -33.16 -4.24 -26.68
C ARG A 3 -34.65 -4.11 -26.95
N LEU A 4 -35.03 -3.80 -28.19
CA LEU A 4 -36.43 -3.67 -28.58
C LEU A 4 -37.12 -5.03 -28.52
N TRP A 5 -36.41 -6.07 -28.96
CA TRP A 5 -36.93 -7.45 -28.92
C TRP A 5 -37.09 -7.96 -27.49
N SER A 6 -36.15 -7.66 -26.62
CA SER A 6 -36.23 -7.98 -25.19
C SER A 6 -37.40 -7.28 -24.49
N PHE A 7 -37.62 -5.98 -24.78
CA PHE A 7 -38.76 -5.22 -24.28
C PHE A 7 -40.10 -5.85 -24.74
N LEU A 8 -40.26 -6.09 -26.04
CA LEU A 8 -41.48 -6.67 -26.60
C LEU A 8 -41.76 -8.06 -26.01
N LYS A 9 -40.74 -8.86 -25.79
CA LYS A 9 -40.87 -10.20 -25.19
C LYS A 9 -41.28 -10.13 -23.71
N ASN A 10 -40.85 -9.09 -22.98
CA ASN A 10 -41.18 -8.92 -21.57
C ASN A 10 -42.61 -8.38 -21.38
N GLU A 11 -43.07 -7.55 -22.32
CA GLU A 11 -44.37 -6.89 -22.28
C GLU A 11 -45.47 -7.58 -23.16
N TYR A 12 -45.26 -8.85 -23.53
CA TYR A 12 -46.19 -9.60 -24.41
C TYR A 12 -47.62 -9.63 -23.84
N ARG A 13 -47.78 -9.53 -22.51
CA ARG A 13 -49.07 -9.50 -21.84
C ARG A 13 -49.92 -8.28 -22.26
N ILE A 14 -49.30 -7.15 -22.54
CA ILE A 14 -49.99 -5.94 -23.00
C ILE A 14 -50.62 -6.19 -24.38
N PHE A 15 -49.90 -6.87 -25.27
CA PHE A 15 -50.43 -7.21 -26.61
C PHE A 15 -51.58 -8.20 -26.52
N ILE A 16 -51.55 -9.19 -25.61
CA ILE A 16 -52.62 -10.16 -25.39
C ILE A 16 -53.87 -9.43 -24.82
N THR A 17 -53.70 -8.56 -23.83
CA THR A 17 -54.86 -7.80 -23.27
C THR A 17 -55.49 -6.88 -24.30
N LEU A 18 -54.68 -6.22 -25.14
CA LEU A 18 -55.19 -5.39 -26.22
C LEU A 18 -56.02 -6.22 -27.22
N LEU A 19 -55.46 -7.35 -27.68
CA LEU A 19 -56.20 -8.25 -28.59
C LEU A 19 -57.55 -8.63 -28.02
N TYR A 20 -57.60 -8.96 -26.72
CA TYR A 20 -58.82 -9.31 -26.03
C TYR A 20 -59.84 -8.18 -25.98
N VAL A 21 -59.36 -6.96 -25.68
CA VAL A 21 -60.20 -5.74 -25.66
C VAL A 21 -60.77 -5.45 -27.07
N CYS A 22 -59.96 -5.54 -28.11
CA CYS A 22 -60.43 -5.34 -29.49
C CYS A 22 -61.46 -6.37 -29.91
N LEU A 23 -61.31 -7.66 -29.52
CA LEU A 23 -62.28 -8.71 -29.80
C LEU A 23 -63.64 -8.46 -29.10
N ILE A 24 -63.61 -8.09 -27.81
CA ILE A 24 -64.84 -7.77 -27.08
C ILE A 24 -65.52 -6.56 -27.71
N PHE A 25 -64.74 -5.51 -28.00
CA PHE A 25 -65.28 -4.28 -28.57
C PHE A 25 -65.90 -4.50 -29.95
N GLY A 26 -65.22 -5.28 -30.80
CA GLY A 26 -65.74 -5.70 -32.10
C GLY A 26 -67.04 -6.52 -31.99
N GLY A 27 -67.13 -7.43 -31.01
CA GLY A 27 -68.35 -8.20 -30.70
C GLY A 27 -69.52 -7.28 -30.30
N VAL A 28 -69.28 -6.32 -29.43
CA VAL A 28 -70.33 -5.34 -28.99
C VAL A 28 -70.83 -4.52 -30.19
N PHE A 29 -69.96 -4.03 -31.07
CA PHE A 29 -70.35 -3.27 -32.25
C PHE A 29 -71.24 -4.08 -33.23
N LEU A 30 -70.87 -5.35 -33.48
CA LEU A 30 -71.63 -6.25 -34.33
C LEU A 30 -73.03 -6.55 -33.76
N PHE A 31 -73.12 -6.81 -32.44
CA PHE A 31 -74.41 -7.08 -31.79
C PHE A 31 -75.32 -5.85 -31.70
N ALA A 32 -74.72 -4.64 -31.51
CA ALA A 32 -75.48 -3.40 -31.36
C ALA A 32 -75.87 -2.75 -32.71
N ASN A 33 -75.48 -3.32 -33.84
CA ASN A 33 -75.79 -2.83 -35.20
C ASN A 33 -75.38 -1.35 -35.39
N LEU A 34 -74.23 -0.91 -34.84
CA LEU A 34 -73.74 0.46 -34.87
C LEU A 34 -72.99 0.75 -36.19
N ASP A 35 -73.02 2.02 -36.63
CA ASP A 35 -72.34 2.50 -37.82
C ASP A 35 -70.82 2.19 -37.78
N MET A 36 -70.33 1.62 -38.85
CA MET A 36 -68.93 1.18 -39.00
C MET A 36 -67.93 2.36 -38.88
N GLN A 37 -68.30 3.60 -39.16
CA GLN A 37 -67.47 4.77 -38.98
C GLN A 37 -67.06 5.00 -37.54
N TYR A 38 -67.99 4.82 -36.60
CA TYR A 38 -67.68 4.95 -35.16
C TYR A 38 -66.80 3.86 -34.63
N PHE A 39 -66.89 2.65 -35.21
CA PHE A 39 -65.96 1.55 -34.90
C PHE A 39 -64.52 1.86 -35.30
N ILE A 40 -64.34 2.36 -36.52
CA ILE A 40 -62.99 2.73 -37.02
C ILE A 40 -62.39 3.85 -36.17
N LEU A 41 -63.14 4.92 -35.85
CA LEU A 41 -62.67 6.03 -35.04
C LEU A 41 -62.28 5.58 -33.64
N SER A 42 -63.06 4.71 -33.02
CA SER A 42 -62.74 4.17 -31.69
C SER A 42 -61.51 3.25 -31.70
N LEU A 43 -61.31 2.46 -32.76
CA LEU A 43 -60.10 1.62 -32.94
C LEU A 43 -58.85 2.48 -33.09
N GLU A 44 -58.92 3.58 -33.90
CA GLU A 44 -57.83 4.52 -34.07
C GLU A 44 -57.43 5.17 -32.71
N LEU A 45 -58.43 5.54 -31.89
CA LEU A 45 -58.19 6.15 -30.57
C LEU A 45 -57.53 5.12 -29.63
N ILE A 46 -57.99 3.87 -29.63
CA ILE A 46 -57.39 2.80 -28.80
C ILE A 46 -55.95 2.56 -29.22
N LEU A 47 -55.66 2.49 -30.52
CA LEU A 47 -54.30 2.27 -31.06
C LEU A 47 -53.37 3.46 -30.71
N PHE A 48 -53.89 4.69 -30.79
CA PHE A 48 -53.15 5.88 -30.39
C PHE A 48 -52.79 5.88 -28.89
N CYS A 49 -53.77 5.59 -28.02
CA CYS A 49 -53.51 5.51 -26.56
C CYS A 49 -52.49 4.38 -26.25
N MET A 50 -52.60 3.23 -26.93
CA MET A 50 -51.63 2.14 -26.78
C MET A 50 -50.22 2.56 -27.22
N PHE A 51 -50.10 3.26 -28.33
CA PHE A 51 -48.82 3.74 -28.82
C PHE A 51 -48.16 4.70 -27.79
N VAL A 52 -48.90 5.64 -27.23
CA VAL A 52 -48.43 6.53 -26.18
C VAL A 52 -48.00 5.73 -24.93
N PHE A 53 -48.79 4.75 -24.53
CA PHE A 53 -48.47 3.89 -23.38
C PHE A 53 -47.19 3.08 -23.63
N LEU A 54 -46.99 2.51 -24.79
CA LEU A 54 -45.77 1.80 -25.13
C LEU A 54 -44.52 2.70 -25.11
N ILE A 55 -44.66 3.95 -25.53
CA ILE A 55 -43.56 4.92 -25.43
C ILE A 55 -43.19 5.16 -23.97
N ILE A 56 -44.17 5.39 -23.09
CA ILE A 56 -43.91 5.62 -21.67
C ILE A 56 -43.25 4.41 -21.01
N GLU A 57 -43.75 3.20 -21.31
CA GLU A 57 -43.15 1.97 -20.80
C GLU A 57 -41.74 1.73 -21.35
N TRP A 58 -41.49 2.04 -22.62
CA TRP A 58 -40.16 1.99 -23.20
C TRP A 58 -39.18 2.93 -22.49
N ILE A 59 -39.58 4.17 -22.23
CA ILE A 59 -38.74 5.14 -21.50
C ILE A 59 -38.46 4.64 -20.08
N SER A 60 -39.47 4.10 -19.42
CA SER A 60 -39.35 3.55 -18.07
C SER A 60 -38.44 2.29 -18.04
N TYR A 61 -38.53 1.44 -19.04
CA TYR A 61 -37.67 0.26 -19.21
C TYR A 61 -36.20 0.67 -19.38
N VAL A 62 -35.91 1.60 -20.29
CA VAL A 62 -34.53 2.08 -20.53
C VAL A 62 -33.95 2.76 -19.28
N LYS A 63 -34.78 3.49 -18.54
CA LYS A 63 -34.37 4.14 -17.29
C LYS A 63 -34.05 3.10 -16.20
N ARG A 64 -34.87 2.04 -16.09
CA ARG A 64 -34.65 0.93 -15.13
C ARG A 64 -33.37 0.16 -15.47
N GLU A 65 -33.12 -0.13 -16.74
CA GLU A 65 -31.92 -0.83 -17.22
C GLU A 65 -30.65 -0.03 -16.86
N LYS A 66 -30.60 1.27 -17.17
CA LYS A 66 -29.48 2.16 -16.80
C LYS A 66 -29.26 2.24 -15.30
N MET A 67 -30.32 2.34 -14.52
CA MET A 67 -30.23 2.40 -13.06
C MET A 67 -29.69 1.09 -12.47
N SER A 68 -30.10 -0.06 -13.03
CA SER A 68 -29.60 -1.38 -12.65
C SER A 68 -28.09 -1.54 -12.94
N GLU A 69 -27.63 -1.10 -14.11
CA GLU A 69 -26.21 -1.09 -14.46
C GLU A 69 -25.39 -0.20 -13.52
N GLU A 70 -25.92 0.97 -13.16
CA GLU A 70 -25.23 1.90 -12.25
C GLU A 70 -25.17 1.36 -10.81
N ILE A 71 -26.25 0.73 -10.32
CA ILE A 71 -26.26 0.04 -9.02
C ILE A 71 -25.22 -1.07 -8.98
N GLU A 72 -25.12 -1.88 -10.03
CA GLU A 72 -24.13 -2.97 -10.10
C GLU A 72 -22.69 -2.41 -10.07
N ARG A 73 -22.42 -1.36 -10.84
CA ARG A 73 -21.10 -0.67 -10.81
C ARG A 73 -20.77 -0.15 -9.42
N LEU A 74 -21.71 0.53 -8.77
CA LEU A 74 -21.51 1.07 -7.41
C LEU A 74 -21.32 -0.05 -6.38
N GLN A 75 -21.98 -1.18 -6.54
CA GLN A 75 -21.78 -2.36 -5.68
C GLN A 75 -20.38 -2.96 -5.84
N ILE A 76 -19.90 -3.09 -7.08
CA ILE A 76 -18.54 -3.58 -7.36
C ILE A 76 -17.51 -2.62 -6.76
N GLU A 77 -17.66 -1.32 -6.96
CA GLU A 77 -16.77 -0.30 -6.41
C GLU A 77 -16.76 -0.32 -4.87
N ASN A 78 -17.94 -0.40 -4.25
CA ASN A 78 -18.06 -0.49 -2.78
C ASN A 78 -17.38 -1.74 -2.23
N ASN A 79 -17.56 -2.88 -2.90
CA ASN A 79 -16.91 -4.13 -2.48
C ASN A 79 -15.39 -4.07 -2.63
N THR A 80 -14.88 -3.47 -3.69
CA THR A 80 -13.42 -3.28 -3.87
C THR A 80 -12.84 -2.35 -2.82
N LEU A 81 -13.52 -1.24 -2.50
CA LEU A 81 -13.12 -0.33 -1.43
C LEU A 81 -13.15 -1.00 -0.05
N ARG A 82 -14.19 -1.78 0.24
CA ARG A 82 -14.29 -2.54 1.50
C ARG A 82 -13.15 -3.55 1.65
N ASN A 83 -12.86 -4.32 0.61
CA ASN A 83 -11.77 -5.29 0.64
C ASN A 83 -10.44 -4.59 0.86
N LYS A 84 -10.20 -3.45 0.20
CA LYS A 84 -9.00 -2.64 0.41
C LYS A 84 -8.85 -2.17 1.87
N ILE A 85 -9.93 -1.70 2.49
CA ILE A 85 -9.93 -1.27 3.91
C ILE A 85 -9.64 -2.46 4.83
N ILE A 86 -10.22 -3.64 4.56
CA ILE A 86 -9.99 -4.86 5.35
C ILE A 86 -8.52 -5.27 5.25
N ASP A 87 -7.95 -5.29 4.04
CA ASP A 87 -6.54 -5.65 3.83
C ASP A 87 -5.60 -4.65 4.52
N GLU A 88 -5.87 -3.33 4.40
CA GLU A 88 -5.09 -2.30 5.09
C GLU A 88 -5.17 -2.44 6.62
N ARG A 89 -6.35 -2.77 7.16
CA ARG A 89 -6.52 -3.01 8.60
C ARG A 89 -5.77 -4.25 9.06
N LYS A 90 -5.88 -5.35 8.33
CA LYS A 90 -5.15 -6.58 8.61
C LYS A 90 -3.65 -6.36 8.61
N ASP A 91 -3.17 -5.63 7.61
CA ASP A 91 -1.79 -5.20 7.51
C ASP A 91 -1.32 -4.43 8.74
N LEU A 92 -2.15 -3.53 9.24
CA LEU A 92 -1.85 -2.74 10.42
C LEU A 92 -1.80 -3.62 11.69
N GLU A 93 -2.77 -4.53 11.86
CA GLU A 93 -2.82 -5.46 12.99
C GLU A 93 -1.60 -6.39 13.02
N GLU A 94 -1.20 -6.97 11.89
CA GLU A 94 0.01 -7.80 11.80
C GLU A 94 1.27 -7.00 12.14
N TYR A 95 1.35 -5.74 11.69
CA TYR A 95 2.45 -4.83 12.04
C TYR A 95 2.53 -4.62 13.55
N PHE A 96 1.41 -4.30 14.21
CA PHE A 96 1.38 -4.07 15.66
C PHE A 96 1.77 -5.33 16.45
N LEU A 97 1.35 -6.51 16.02
CA LEU A 97 1.74 -7.76 16.66
C LEU A 97 3.26 -7.98 16.58
N LEU A 98 3.87 -7.78 15.41
CA LEU A 98 5.31 -7.90 15.24
C LEU A 98 6.07 -6.86 16.09
N TRP A 99 5.57 -5.63 16.16
CA TRP A 99 6.15 -4.55 16.95
C TRP A 99 6.08 -4.83 18.46
N ILE A 100 4.93 -5.26 18.96
CA ILE A 100 4.76 -5.67 20.37
C ILE A 100 5.77 -6.76 20.72
N HIS A 101 5.94 -7.77 19.88
CA HIS A 101 6.90 -8.85 20.08
C HIS A 101 8.35 -8.31 20.15
N GLN A 102 8.71 -7.37 19.31
CA GLN A 102 10.06 -6.77 19.29
C GLN A 102 10.35 -5.92 20.52
N ILE A 103 9.35 -5.22 21.08
CA ILE A 103 9.53 -4.46 22.34
C ILE A 103 9.55 -5.39 23.56
N LYS A 104 8.74 -6.45 23.57
CA LYS A 104 8.68 -7.39 24.69
C LYS A 104 10.05 -8.04 24.97
N THR A 105 10.82 -8.36 23.93
CA THR A 105 12.14 -9.01 24.06
C THR A 105 13.13 -8.17 24.85
N PRO A 106 13.46 -6.90 24.51
CA PRO A 106 14.39 -6.09 25.28
C PRO A 106 13.85 -5.74 26.68
N ILE A 107 12.54 -5.58 26.85
CA ILE A 107 11.95 -5.37 28.17
C ILE A 107 12.22 -6.59 29.07
N THR A 108 12.04 -7.82 28.56
CA THR A 108 12.33 -9.05 29.30
C THR A 108 13.81 -9.10 29.67
N VAL A 109 14.72 -8.73 28.76
CA VAL A 109 16.16 -8.67 29.03
C VAL A 109 16.49 -7.60 30.05
N CYS A 110 15.87 -6.41 30.01
CA CYS A 110 16.02 -5.38 31.04
C CYS A 110 15.64 -5.91 32.43
N ASN A 111 14.51 -6.59 32.56
CA ASN A 111 14.06 -7.17 33.83
C ASN A 111 15.07 -8.21 34.36
N LEU A 112 15.58 -9.12 33.49
CA LEU A 112 16.60 -10.08 33.89
C LEU A 112 17.94 -9.46 34.28
N ILE A 113 18.28 -8.28 33.76
CA ILE A 113 19.50 -7.54 34.11
C ILE A 113 19.34 -6.82 35.43
N LEU A 114 18.16 -6.23 35.70
CA LEU A 114 17.86 -5.55 36.96
C LEU A 114 17.97 -6.49 38.18
N ASP A 115 17.74 -7.80 37.98
CA ASP A 115 17.88 -8.80 39.00
C ASP A 115 19.35 -9.14 39.32
N LYS A 116 20.33 -8.61 38.58
CA LYS A 116 21.77 -8.89 38.74
C LYS A 116 22.57 -7.61 38.98
N SER A 117 23.43 -7.57 39.96
CA SER A 117 24.36 -6.49 40.20
C SER A 117 25.38 -6.37 39.07
N GLY A 118 25.50 -5.18 38.43
CA GLY A 118 26.39 -4.89 37.30
C GLY A 118 25.69 -4.42 36.02
N ALA A 119 24.49 -3.93 36.14
CA ALA A 119 23.49 -3.74 35.13
C ALA A 119 23.70 -2.62 34.08
N ASP A 120 24.55 -1.62 34.35
CA ASP A 120 24.40 -0.29 33.70
C ASP A 120 24.61 -0.29 32.16
N LYS A 121 25.63 -1.00 31.68
CA LYS A 121 25.98 -0.96 30.25
C LYS A 121 24.97 -1.77 29.36
N ARG A 122 24.64 -2.98 29.80
CA ARG A 122 23.68 -3.84 29.09
C ARG A 122 22.26 -3.26 29.12
N LEU A 123 21.90 -2.58 30.20
CA LEU A 123 20.61 -1.94 30.35
C LEU A 123 20.46 -0.79 29.34
N LYS A 124 21.50 0.05 29.18
CA LYS A 124 21.52 1.14 28.19
C LYS A 124 21.35 0.62 26.77
N GLU A 125 22.01 -0.49 26.42
CA GLU A 125 21.84 -1.13 25.11
C GLU A 125 20.38 -1.59 24.87
N GLN A 126 19.74 -2.19 25.88
CA GLN A 126 18.35 -2.66 25.73
C GLN A 126 17.36 -1.48 25.65
N ILE A 127 17.57 -0.42 26.40
CA ILE A 127 16.78 0.83 26.31
C ILE A 127 16.91 1.43 24.90
N PHE A 128 18.12 1.48 24.34
CA PHE A 128 18.33 1.95 22.98
C PHE A 128 17.53 1.12 21.95
N TYR A 129 17.48 -0.21 22.07
CA TYR A 129 16.67 -1.03 21.17
C TYR A 129 15.17 -0.77 21.35
N ILE A 130 14.68 -0.52 22.57
CA ILE A 130 13.29 -0.16 22.80
C ILE A 130 12.94 1.16 22.09
N GLU A 131 13.82 2.16 22.19
CA GLU A 131 13.66 3.45 21.51
C GLU A 131 13.65 3.28 19.99
N GLU A 132 14.58 2.51 19.44
CA GLU A 132 14.65 2.22 17.99
C GLU A 132 13.35 1.53 17.48
N TYR A 133 12.85 0.54 18.21
CA TYR A 133 11.61 -0.12 17.81
C TYR A 133 10.38 0.80 17.95
N THR A 134 10.36 1.66 18.97
CA THR A 134 9.29 2.65 19.13
C THR A 134 9.30 3.67 18.00
N ASN A 135 10.49 4.19 17.64
CA ASN A 135 10.66 5.11 16.53
C ASN A 135 10.27 4.46 15.18
N MET A 136 10.62 3.19 14.98
CA MET A 136 10.23 2.45 13.78
C MET A 136 8.70 2.36 13.66
N ALA A 137 7.99 2.07 14.77
CA ALA A 137 6.54 2.02 14.78
C ALA A 137 5.90 3.38 14.46
N MET A 138 6.41 4.44 15.06
CA MET A 138 5.96 5.81 14.78
C MET A 138 6.18 6.21 13.32
N ASN A 139 7.34 5.87 12.76
CA ASN A 139 7.67 6.17 11.37
C ASN A 139 6.79 5.37 10.40
N TYR A 140 6.45 4.12 10.73
CA TYR A 140 5.51 3.34 9.95
C TYR A 140 4.10 3.98 9.91
N LEU A 141 3.60 4.45 11.05
CA LEU A 141 2.31 5.15 11.10
C LEU A 141 2.33 6.42 10.26
N LYS A 142 3.42 7.20 10.34
CA LYS A 142 3.60 8.40 9.50
C LYS A 142 3.66 8.08 8.00
N LEU A 143 4.28 6.97 7.60
CA LEU A 143 4.29 6.53 6.20
C LEU A 143 2.90 6.16 5.67
N LYS A 144 2.04 5.62 6.53
CA LYS A 144 0.66 5.28 6.17
C LYS A 144 -0.26 6.50 6.12
N ASP A 145 0.01 7.51 6.92
CA ASP A 145 -0.73 8.77 6.90
C ASP A 145 -0.21 9.65 5.75
N ARG A 146 -0.93 9.61 4.62
CA ARG A 146 -0.63 10.41 3.42
C ARG A 146 -0.72 11.92 3.65
N SER A 147 -1.22 12.36 4.82
CA SER A 147 -1.27 13.76 5.23
C SER A 147 0.07 14.28 5.74
N THR A 148 1.09 13.44 5.83
CA THR A 148 2.43 13.88 6.24
C THR A 148 3.00 14.75 5.14
N ASP A 149 3.00 16.07 5.36
CA ASP A 149 3.65 17.04 4.49
C ASP A 149 5.13 16.67 4.36
N MET A 150 5.53 16.26 3.15
CA MET A 150 6.93 16.05 2.82
C MET A 150 7.52 17.38 2.38
N ASP A 151 8.61 17.74 2.97
CA ASP A 151 9.35 18.97 2.65
C ASP A 151 10.52 18.61 1.74
N ILE A 152 10.28 18.63 0.43
CA ILE A 152 11.27 18.28 -0.59
C ILE A 152 12.07 19.53 -0.97
N TYR A 153 13.37 19.52 -0.63
CA TYR A 153 14.31 20.61 -0.93
C TYR A 153 15.73 20.08 -1.18
N GLU A 154 16.67 20.97 -1.48
CA GLU A 154 18.08 20.62 -1.58
C GLU A 154 18.68 20.37 -0.18
N VAL A 155 18.91 19.12 0.14
CA VAL A 155 19.45 18.62 1.41
C VAL A 155 20.95 18.43 1.29
N ASP A 156 21.72 18.94 2.26
CA ASP A 156 23.14 18.61 2.40
C ASP A 156 23.28 17.17 2.91
N LEU A 157 23.85 16.33 2.05
CA LEU A 157 23.97 14.90 2.34
C LEU A 157 24.90 14.62 3.52
N ASP A 158 25.96 15.43 3.66
CA ASP A 158 26.90 15.29 4.78
C ASP A 158 26.30 15.69 6.12
N GLU A 159 25.40 16.67 6.17
CA GLU A 159 24.68 17.01 7.40
C GLU A 159 23.83 15.85 7.88
N VAL A 160 23.07 15.22 6.98
CA VAL A 160 22.23 14.05 7.32
C VAL A 160 23.10 12.88 7.76
N LEU A 161 24.14 12.52 7.00
CA LEU A 161 25.05 11.43 7.32
C LEU A 161 25.75 11.63 8.66
N ASN A 162 26.26 12.85 8.94
CA ASN A 162 26.91 13.17 10.22
C ASN A 162 25.94 13.05 11.40
N SER A 163 24.69 13.48 11.25
CA SER A 163 23.65 13.31 12.26
C SER A 163 23.41 11.84 12.59
N VAL A 164 23.24 11.00 11.55
CA VAL A 164 23.04 9.56 11.70
C VAL A 164 24.27 8.88 12.31
N ILE A 165 25.48 9.17 11.83
CA ILE A 165 26.73 8.63 12.36
C ILE A 165 26.88 8.97 13.85
N LYS A 166 26.58 10.23 14.23
CA LYS A 166 26.65 10.69 15.62
C LYS A 166 25.69 9.92 16.52
N LYS A 167 24.47 9.65 16.05
CA LYS A 167 23.47 8.87 16.78
C LYS A 167 23.97 7.46 17.12
N TYR A 168 24.65 6.80 16.19
CA TYR A 168 25.17 5.43 16.36
C TYR A 168 26.61 5.36 16.87
N SER A 169 27.28 6.46 17.15
CA SER A 169 28.70 6.53 17.50
C SER A 169 29.08 5.63 18.68
N LEU A 170 28.26 5.57 19.73
CA LEU A 170 28.49 4.70 20.88
C LEU A 170 28.52 3.23 20.49
N ILE A 171 27.65 2.81 19.57
CA ILE A 171 27.58 1.41 19.11
C ILE A 171 28.80 1.05 18.26
N PHE A 172 29.27 1.96 17.40
CA PHE A 172 30.51 1.78 16.65
C PHE A 172 31.69 1.54 17.59
N ILE A 173 31.81 2.36 18.66
CA ILE A 173 32.88 2.24 19.63
C ILE A 173 32.77 0.96 20.44
N GLU A 174 31.60 0.61 20.93
CA GLU A 174 31.36 -0.58 21.74
C GLU A 174 31.63 -1.88 20.98
N LYS A 175 31.19 -1.96 19.72
CA LYS A 175 31.40 -3.11 18.84
C LYS A 175 32.78 -3.12 18.20
N LYS A 176 33.59 -2.05 18.38
CA LYS A 176 34.91 -1.87 17.75
C LYS A 176 34.84 -2.03 16.22
N ILE A 177 33.76 -1.50 15.60
CA ILE A 177 33.57 -1.50 14.15
C ILE A 177 34.20 -0.22 13.60
N LYS A 178 35.10 -0.35 12.63
CA LYS A 178 35.74 0.80 11.98
C LYS A 178 34.75 1.50 11.07
N LEU A 179 34.59 2.80 11.23
CA LEU A 179 33.83 3.64 10.28
C LEU A 179 34.79 4.24 9.26
N GLU A 180 34.52 4.02 7.98
CA GLU A 180 35.23 4.63 6.86
C GLU A 180 34.26 5.54 6.12
N TYR A 181 34.28 6.84 6.48
CA TYR A 181 33.40 7.83 5.89
C TYR A 181 34.21 8.88 5.14
N ILE A 182 33.93 9.02 3.86
CA ILE A 182 34.45 10.06 2.99
C ILE A 182 33.36 11.09 2.76
N LYS A 183 33.62 12.35 3.15
CA LYS A 183 32.66 13.43 2.93
C LYS A 183 32.31 13.52 1.45
N THR A 184 31.03 13.64 1.18
CA THR A 184 30.49 13.67 -0.17
C THR A 184 30.64 15.04 -0.83
N GLY A 185 30.42 16.12 -0.07
CA GLY A 185 30.34 17.50 -0.55
C GLY A 185 29.12 17.72 -1.47
N GLU A 186 28.11 16.87 -1.40
CA GLU A 186 26.99 16.88 -2.33
C GLU A 186 25.67 17.26 -1.68
N ARG A 187 24.81 17.87 -2.50
CA ARG A 187 23.41 18.14 -2.18
C ARG A 187 22.50 17.29 -3.03
N VAL A 188 21.42 16.79 -2.42
CA VAL A 188 20.43 15.95 -3.08
C VAL A 188 19.03 16.51 -2.87
N VAL A 189 18.16 16.39 -3.86
CA VAL A 189 16.75 16.78 -3.73
C VAL A 189 16.02 15.68 -2.97
N SER A 190 15.63 15.97 -1.72
CA SER A 190 15.00 15.00 -0.84
C SER A 190 14.31 15.68 0.35
N ASP A 191 13.69 14.91 1.22
CA ASP A 191 13.28 15.32 2.56
C ASP A 191 14.35 14.84 3.57
N ALA A 192 14.98 15.76 4.30
CA ALA A 192 16.08 15.45 5.21
C ALA A 192 15.68 14.47 6.32
N LYS A 193 14.45 14.57 6.83
CA LYS A 193 13.92 13.72 7.89
C LYS A 193 13.69 12.30 7.40
N TRP A 194 13.04 12.14 6.24
CA TRP A 194 12.79 10.82 5.66
C TRP A 194 14.07 10.17 5.16
N LEU A 195 14.99 10.94 4.60
CA LEU A 195 16.32 10.47 4.23
C LEU A 195 17.11 10.00 5.46
N SER A 196 17.05 10.74 6.58
CA SER A 196 17.68 10.32 7.86
C SER A 196 17.12 8.98 8.33
N ILE A 197 15.79 8.80 8.35
CA ILE A 197 15.13 7.54 8.74
C ILE A 197 15.61 6.36 7.88
N LEU A 198 15.72 6.56 6.55
CA LEU A 198 16.20 5.55 5.62
C LEU A 198 17.66 5.16 5.94
N LEU A 199 18.54 6.14 6.11
CA LEU A 199 19.97 5.93 6.38
C LEU A 199 20.20 5.33 7.77
N GLU A 200 19.46 5.77 8.79
CA GLU A 200 19.46 5.18 10.13
C GLU A 200 19.18 3.68 10.09
N GLN A 201 18.18 3.27 9.35
CA GLN A 201 17.81 1.86 9.23
C GLN A 201 18.89 1.02 8.56
N ILE A 202 19.57 1.55 7.55
CA ILE A 202 20.66 0.85 6.87
C ILE A 202 21.89 0.76 7.78
N ILE A 203 22.28 1.84 8.46
CA ILE A 203 23.41 1.84 9.39
C ILE A 203 23.14 0.94 10.59
N SER A 204 21.92 0.96 11.12
CA SER A 204 21.48 0.05 12.19
C SER A 204 21.63 -1.43 11.76
N ASN A 205 21.19 -1.77 10.55
CA ASN A 205 21.36 -3.12 10.00
C ASN A 205 22.82 -3.48 9.81
N ALA A 206 23.64 -2.59 9.23
CA ALA A 206 25.07 -2.81 9.07
C ALA A 206 25.75 -3.09 10.41
N LEU A 207 25.47 -2.31 11.45
CA LEU A 207 25.96 -2.50 12.81
C LEU A 207 25.47 -3.79 13.46
N LYS A 208 24.23 -4.19 13.18
CA LYS A 208 23.62 -5.42 13.71
C LYS A 208 24.27 -6.66 13.16
N TYR A 209 24.56 -6.69 11.87
CA TYR A 209 25.05 -7.87 11.17
C TYR A 209 26.56 -7.92 10.99
N THR A 210 27.28 -6.86 11.37
CA THR A 210 28.74 -6.83 11.43
C THR A 210 29.19 -7.08 12.86
N LYS A 211 29.94 -8.17 13.10
CA LYS A 211 30.52 -8.46 14.41
C LYS A 211 31.89 -7.82 14.57
N HIS A 212 32.71 -7.88 13.56
CA HIS A 212 34.06 -7.31 13.47
C HIS A 212 34.29 -6.84 12.04
N GLY A 213 35.06 -5.77 11.86
CA GLY A 213 35.40 -5.22 10.56
C GLY A 213 35.04 -3.76 10.39
N SER A 214 34.52 -3.38 9.25
CA SER A 214 34.23 -1.96 8.94
C SER A 214 32.90 -1.75 8.27
N ILE A 215 32.41 -0.51 8.37
CA ILE A 215 31.32 0.05 7.60
C ILE A 215 31.87 1.24 6.84
N SER A 216 31.73 1.20 5.50
CA SER A 216 32.24 2.25 4.60
C SER A 216 31.07 3.00 3.97
N ILE A 217 31.13 4.33 3.96
CA ILE A 217 30.14 5.24 3.37
C ILE A 217 30.85 6.09 2.33
N PHE A 218 30.42 6.03 1.09
CA PHE A 218 31.01 6.79 -0.02
C PHE A 218 29.96 7.19 -1.06
N TYR A 219 30.25 8.24 -1.80
CA TYR A 219 29.36 8.77 -2.84
C TYR A 219 30.08 8.78 -4.19
N ASP A 220 29.39 8.28 -5.20
CA ASP A 220 29.79 8.31 -6.61
C ASP A 220 29.05 9.48 -7.28
N LYS A 221 29.80 10.51 -7.66
CA LYS A 221 29.24 11.74 -8.27
C LYS A 221 28.68 11.49 -9.67
N GLU A 222 29.32 10.63 -10.48
CA GLU A 222 28.89 10.37 -11.84
C GLU A 222 27.54 9.65 -11.88
N LEU A 223 27.32 8.77 -10.92
CA LEU A 223 26.09 8.00 -10.81
C LEU A 223 25.07 8.61 -9.85
N SER A 224 25.39 9.74 -9.19
CA SER A 224 24.60 10.34 -8.11
C SER A 224 24.18 9.29 -7.07
N LYS A 225 25.15 8.43 -6.66
CA LYS A 225 24.91 7.22 -5.90
C LYS A 225 25.64 7.25 -4.55
N LEU A 226 24.87 7.23 -3.46
CA LEU A 226 25.39 6.94 -2.12
C LEU A 226 25.45 5.44 -1.89
N SER A 227 26.58 4.93 -1.43
CA SER A 227 26.77 3.53 -1.05
C SER A 227 27.16 3.39 0.41
N ILE A 228 26.52 2.46 1.10
CA ILE A 228 26.84 2.03 2.46
C ILE A 228 27.20 0.55 2.40
N LYS A 229 28.45 0.22 2.69
CA LYS A 229 28.98 -1.13 2.60
C LYS A 229 29.43 -1.61 3.98
N ASP A 230 28.99 -2.79 4.37
CA ASP A 230 29.44 -3.48 5.58
C ASP A 230 30.28 -4.73 5.25
N THR A 231 31.10 -5.18 6.20
CA THR A 231 31.87 -6.41 6.12
C THR A 231 31.25 -7.52 6.97
N GLY A 232 29.94 -7.53 7.10
CA GLY A 232 29.20 -8.46 7.94
C GLY A 232 28.95 -9.81 7.29
N ILE A 233 27.95 -10.50 7.80
CA ILE A 233 27.62 -11.88 7.39
C ILE A 233 27.07 -12.00 5.96
N GLY A 234 26.68 -10.88 5.34
CA GLY A 234 26.08 -10.84 4.02
C GLY A 234 24.68 -11.44 3.94
N ILE A 235 24.11 -11.40 2.74
CA ILE A 235 22.75 -11.86 2.43
C ILE A 235 22.82 -12.93 1.34
N PRO A 236 22.20 -14.10 1.53
CA PRO A 236 22.13 -15.11 0.48
C PRO A 236 21.43 -14.55 -0.78
N SER A 237 21.93 -14.88 -1.97
CA SER A 237 21.39 -14.38 -3.24
C SER A 237 19.89 -14.70 -3.45
N LYS A 238 19.43 -15.83 -2.94
CA LYS A 238 18.00 -16.21 -2.96
C LYS A 238 17.09 -15.28 -2.13
N ASP A 239 17.67 -14.58 -1.15
CA ASP A 239 16.96 -13.73 -0.22
C ASP A 239 16.93 -12.27 -0.69
N ILE A 240 17.87 -11.83 -1.53
CA ILE A 240 18.02 -10.42 -1.98
C ILE A 240 16.72 -9.86 -2.53
N LYS A 241 15.95 -10.62 -3.31
CA LYS A 241 14.68 -10.17 -3.88
C LYS A 241 13.56 -10.01 -2.84
N LYS A 242 13.71 -10.62 -1.66
CA LYS A 242 12.67 -10.67 -0.61
C LYS A 242 12.99 -9.83 0.61
N ILE A 243 14.20 -9.27 0.73
CA ILE A 243 14.61 -8.52 1.92
C ILE A 243 13.76 -7.26 2.17
N PHE A 244 13.10 -6.75 1.13
CA PHE A 244 12.18 -5.61 1.23
C PHE A 244 10.72 -6.03 1.42
N ASP A 245 10.42 -7.35 1.41
CA ASP A 245 9.09 -7.84 1.69
C ASP A 245 8.76 -7.67 3.17
N ARG A 246 7.51 -7.36 3.46
CA ARG A 246 7.04 -7.12 4.82
C ARG A 246 7.18 -8.35 5.69
N GLY A 247 7.79 -8.17 6.87
CA GLY A 247 7.99 -9.25 7.84
C GLY A 247 9.01 -10.31 7.41
N TYR A 248 9.70 -10.09 6.27
CA TYR A 248 10.72 -11.01 5.82
C TYR A 248 11.96 -10.90 6.71
N SER A 249 12.22 -11.93 7.49
CA SER A 249 13.48 -12.13 8.20
C SER A 249 14.21 -13.30 7.55
N GLY A 250 15.29 -13.02 6.80
CA GLY A 250 16.10 -14.03 6.14
C GLY A 250 16.62 -15.11 7.12
N PHE A 251 17.31 -16.11 6.58
CA PHE A 251 17.87 -17.23 7.37
C PHE A 251 18.62 -16.76 8.64
N ASN A 252 19.39 -15.70 8.54
CA ASN A 252 20.18 -15.12 9.65
C ASN A 252 19.31 -14.40 10.70
N GLY A 253 18.14 -13.86 10.33
CA GLY A 253 17.21 -13.23 11.24
C GLY A 253 16.41 -14.23 12.08
N ARG A 254 16.14 -15.41 11.54
CA ARG A 254 15.44 -16.50 12.25
C ARG A 254 16.31 -17.18 13.29
N ILE A 255 17.61 -17.34 13.03
CA ILE A 255 18.55 -17.99 13.96
C ILE A 255 18.79 -17.12 15.22
N ASN A 256 18.76 -15.80 15.07
CA ASN A 256 19.09 -14.88 16.16
C ASN A 256 17.87 -14.29 16.89
N GLU A 257 16.61 -14.65 16.54
CA GLU A 257 15.35 -14.12 17.07
C GLU A 257 15.26 -12.55 17.12
N LYS A 258 16.17 -11.85 16.43
CA LYS A 258 16.42 -10.42 16.59
C LYS A 258 15.95 -9.53 15.44
N SER A 259 15.19 -10.04 14.47
CA SER A 259 14.76 -9.21 13.34
C SER A 259 13.26 -9.31 13.08
N SER A 260 12.59 -8.16 13.12
CA SER A 260 11.16 -8.04 12.80
C SER A 260 10.84 -8.20 11.30
N GLY A 261 11.87 -8.13 10.42
CA GLY A 261 11.65 -8.04 8.98
C GLY A 261 10.99 -6.74 8.53
N LEU A 262 10.88 -5.75 9.41
CA LEU A 262 10.22 -4.47 9.12
C LEU A 262 11.20 -3.38 8.67
N GLY A 263 12.46 -3.44 9.10
CA GLY A 263 13.44 -2.40 8.85
C GLY A 263 13.69 -2.17 7.35
N LEU A 264 14.05 -3.21 6.61
CA LEU A 264 14.29 -3.08 5.16
C LEU A 264 13.00 -2.84 4.37
N TYR A 265 11.86 -3.36 4.83
CA TYR A 265 10.57 -2.99 4.26
C TYR A 265 10.33 -1.48 4.36
N MET A 266 10.62 -0.87 5.52
CA MET A 266 10.53 0.58 5.71
C MET A 266 11.48 1.34 4.79
N VAL A 267 12.72 0.86 4.64
CA VAL A 267 13.70 1.42 3.68
C VAL A 267 13.12 1.43 2.27
N GLY A 268 12.56 0.31 1.80
CA GLY A 268 11.95 0.22 0.48
C GLY A 268 10.80 1.21 0.30
N LYS A 269 9.91 1.30 1.28
CA LYS A 269 8.77 2.23 1.24
C LYS A 269 9.20 3.71 1.30
N THR A 270 10.16 4.03 2.15
CA THR A 270 10.69 5.41 2.23
C THR A 270 11.39 5.80 0.92
N ALA A 271 12.19 4.91 0.33
CA ALA A 271 12.85 5.18 -0.93
C ALA A 271 11.85 5.36 -2.10
N GLU A 272 10.78 4.55 -2.14
CA GLU A 272 9.69 4.71 -3.10
C GLU A 272 9.06 6.10 -3.02
N ILE A 273 8.78 6.59 -1.81
CA ILE A 273 8.20 7.91 -1.57
C ILE A 273 9.18 9.04 -1.94
N LEU A 274 10.46 8.88 -1.61
CA LEU A 274 11.51 9.85 -1.93
C LEU A 274 11.97 9.78 -3.40
N ASN A 275 11.43 8.86 -4.19
CA ASN A 275 11.86 8.59 -5.58
C ASN A 275 13.35 8.24 -5.70
N ILE A 276 13.87 7.52 -4.71
CA ILE A 276 15.25 7.02 -4.65
C ILE A 276 15.26 5.57 -5.13
N GLU A 277 16.16 5.23 -6.04
CA GLU A 277 16.36 3.86 -6.48
C GLU A 277 17.35 3.14 -5.58
N ILE A 278 16.99 1.95 -5.10
CA ILE A 278 17.82 1.13 -4.20
C ILE A 278 18.48 0.00 -4.99
N GLY A 279 19.80 -0.10 -4.86
CA GLY A 279 20.57 -1.25 -5.28
C GLY A 279 21.12 -2.04 -4.09
N VAL A 280 21.19 -3.36 -4.21
CA VAL A 280 21.78 -4.25 -3.19
C VAL A 280 22.74 -5.21 -3.85
N LYS A 281 23.98 -5.23 -3.35
CA LYS A 281 25.00 -6.24 -3.67
C LYS A 281 25.43 -6.90 -2.37
N SER A 282 25.33 -8.21 -2.29
CA SER A 282 25.72 -8.94 -1.09
C SER A 282 26.13 -10.36 -1.41
N GLU A 283 27.10 -10.85 -0.66
CA GLU A 283 27.57 -12.23 -0.71
C GLU A 283 27.75 -12.74 0.72
N LEU A 284 27.42 -14.01 0.93
CA LEU A 284 27.54 -14.65 2.24
C LEU A 284 28.99 -14.58 2.74
N ASN A 285 29.16 -14.11 3.98
CA ASN A 285 30.46 -13.91 4.68
C ASN A 285 31.37 -12.86 4.03
N ALA A 286 30.91 -12.11 3.03
CA ALA A 286 31.65 -10.99 2.42
C ALA A 286 31.04 -9.62 2.69
N GLY A 287 29.86 -9.59 3.33
CA GLY A 287 29.15 -8.36 3.67
C GLY A 287 28.10 -7.96 2.65
N SER A 288 27.57 -6.75 2.82
CA SER A 288 26.53 -6.19 1.97
C SER A 288 26.85 -4.74 1.60
N GLU A 289 26.44 -4.34 0.40
CA GLU A 289 26.45 -2.96 -0.07
C GLU A 289 25.05 -2.56 -0.45
N PHE A 290 24.52 -1.55 0.23
CA PHE A 290 23.28 -0.88 -0.14
C PHE A 290 23.60 0.43 -0.84
N SER A 291 23.02 0.65 -2.01
CA SER A 291 23.23 1.86 -2.80
C SER A 291 21.92 2.59 -3.07
N PHE A 292 21.97 3.92 -3.04
CA PHE A 292 20.84 4.83 -3.20
C PHE A 292 21.17 5.80 -4.31
N ILE A 293 20.41 5.72 -5.41
CA ILE A 293 20.59 6.58 -6.58
C ILE A 293 19.55 7.69 -6.50
N PHE A 294 20.04 8.93 -6.39
CA PHE A 294 19.19 10.12 -6.36
C PHE A 294 18.91 10.57 -7.79
N LYS A 295 17.62 10.56 -8.16
CA LYS A 295 17.20 11.07 -9.48
C LYS A 295 17.14 12.59 -9.40
N ASN A 296 18.13 13.26 -9.96
CA ASN A 296 18.04 14.70 -10.16
C ASN A 296 16.83 14.98 -11.07
N ARG A 297 15.87 15.76 -10.56
CA ARG A 297 14.81 16.34 -11.39
C ARG A 297 15.27 17.67 -11.93
#